data_407a58c9473c8b13327a0fd9c7682cc9
#
_entry.id   407a58c9473c8b13327a0fd9c7682cc9
#
_cell.length_a   1.000
_cell.length_b   1.000
_cell.length_c   1.000
_cell.angle_alpha   90.00
_cell.angle_beta   90.00
_cell.angle_gamma   90.00
#
_symmetry.space_group_name_H-M   'P 1'
#
loop_
_entity.id
_entity.type
_entity.pdbx_description
1 polymer ?
#
loop_
_entity_poly.entity_id
_entity_poly.type
_entity_poly.pdbx_seq_one_letter_code
_entity_poly.pdbx_strand_id
1 'polypeptide(L)'
;MWETILGWGGWGAVGTTFAWVVTSCLLIAGLVGCILPVLPGHLILLIAAVAHRLMLGREGSGLAWWSFLVLAALMAISQAIEFASGAAGTRWFGGTKWGALGAFVGSLVGMFFLPVGLLLGPLAGAMVAEIVVEKRHPKPAAVSGIGSVVGTLAGMIVKLVIGGLMIVWFFLDVFW
;
A
#
# COMPACT_ATOMS: atom_id res chain seq x y z
N MET A 1 7.62 -32.81 20.91
CA MET A 1 8.83 -32.33 21.63
C MET A 1 9.07 -30.83 21.44
N TRP A 2 8.89 -30.22 20.27
CA TRP A 2 9.02 -28.76 20.05
C TRP A 2 7.87 -27.93 20.65
N GLU A 3 6.66 -28.48 20.71
CA GLU A 3 5.48 -27.82 21.32
C GLU A 3 5.64 -27.62 22.84
N THR A 4 6.39 -28.51 23.50
CA THR A 4 6.65 -28.42 24.94
C THR A 4 7.75 -27.41 25.28
N ILE A 5 8.66 -27.12 24.36
CA ILE A 5 9.77 -26.18 24.57
C ILE A 5 9.33 -24.72 24.41
N LEU A 6 8.36 -24.44 23.53
CA LEU A 6 7.88 -23.08 23.30
C LEU A 6 6.69 -22.67 24.17
N GLY A 7 6.12 -23.58 24.97
CA GLY A 7 5.07 -23.28 25.94
C GLY A 7 3.78 -22.64 25.36
N TRP A 8 3.64 -22.63 24.04
CA TRP A 8 2.56 -21.95 23.33
C TRP A 8 1.22 -22.67 23.44
N GLY A 9 1.23 -23.97 23.75
CA GLY A 9 0.00 -24.75 24.00
C GLY A 9 -0.69 -24.46 25.34
N GLY A 10 -0.11 -23.62 26.18
CA GLY A 10 -0.62 -23.26 27.50
C GLY A 10 -1.15 -21.83 27.67
N TRP A 11 -1.17 -21.05 26.60
CA TRP A 11 -1.76 -19.72 26.63
C TRP A 11 -3.28 -19.87 26.56
N GLY A 12 -3.94 -20.05 27.69
CA GLY A 12 -5.39 -19.99 27.80
C GLY A 12 -5.96 -18.66 27.29
N ALA A 13 -7.17 -18.30 27.72
CA ALA A 13 -7.88 -17.07 27.30
C ALA A 13 -7.01 -15.79 27.24
N VAL A 14 -6.02 -15.66 28.13
CA VAL A 14 -5.11 -14.50 28.19
C VAL A 14 -4.25 -14.38 26.94
N GLY A 15 -3.67 -15.47 26.46
CA GLY A 15 -2.80 -15.44 25.26
C GLY A 15 -3.60 -15.15 23.99
N THR A 16 -4.78 -15.73 23.87
CA THR A 16 -5.70 -15.46 22.76
C THR A 16 -6.13 -13.98 22.74
N THR A 17 -6.51 -13.45 23.91
CA THR A 17 -6.88 -12.02 24.02
C THR A 17 -5.72 -11.12 23.64
N PHE A 18 -4.50 -11.41 24.12
CA PHE A 18 -3.31 -10.65 23.78
C PHE A 18 -3.04 -10.67 22.25
N ALA A 19 -3.14 -11.83 21.62
CA ALA A 19 -2.96 -11.96 20.17
C ALA A 19 -3.97 -11.11 19.41
N TRP A 20 -5.22 -11.11 19.81
CA TRP A 20 -6.26 -10.29 19.19
C TRP A 20 -6.04 -8.79 19.39
N VAL A 21 -5.59 -8.38 20.57
CA VAL A 21 -5.25 -6.97 20.83
C VAL A 21 -4.12 -6.51 19.91
N VAL A 22 -3.03 -7.28 19.85
CA VAL A 22 -1.88 -6.95 18.98
C VAL A 22 -2.31 -6.91 17.52
N THR A 23 -3.07 -7.90 17.05
CA THR A 23 -3.57 -7.97 15.68
C THR A 23 -4.45 -6.77 15.36
N SER A 24 -5.40 -6.43 16.23
CA SER A 24 -6.29 -5.29 16.03
C SER A 24 -5.53 -3.97 15.98
N CYS A 25 -4.55 -3.79 16.86
CA CYS A 25 -3.67 -2.61 16.82
C CYS A 25 -2.90 -2.52 15.48
N LEU A 26 -2.36 -3.64 14.99
CA LEU A 26 -1.65 -3.68 13.71
C LEU A 26 -2.58 -3.45 12.52
N LEU A 27 -3.81 -4.00 12.52
CA LEU A 27 -4.80 -3.77 11.47
C LEU A 27 -5.20 -2.29 11.41
N ILE A 28 -5.44 -1.66 12.56
CA ILE A 28 -5.75 -0.22 12.65
C ILE A 28 -4.54 0.60 12.18
N ALA A 29 -3.34 0.29 12.65
CA ALA A 29 -2.11 0.96 12.23
C ALA A 29 -1.87 0.81 10.72
N GLY A 30 -2.14 -0.36 10.15
CA GLY A 30 -2.05 -0.62 8.72
C GLY A 30 -3.06 0.20 7.92
N LEU A 31 -4.30 0.29 8.39
CA LEU A 31 -5.33 1.10 7.74
C LEU A 31 -4.98 2.60 7.79
N VAL A 32 -4.54 3.08 8.95
CA VAL A 32 -4.02 4.46 9.10
C VAL A 32 -2.82 4.68 8.18
N GLY A 33 -1.93 3.70 8.06
CA GLY A 33 -0.80 3.74 7.13
C GLY A 33 -1.19 3.77 5.66
N CYS A 34 -2.39 3.28 5.29
CA CYS A 34 -2.92 3.44 3.94
C CYS A 34 -3.36 4.90 3.67
N ILE A 35 -3.75 5.65 4.70
CA ILE A 35 -4.10 7.08 4.59
C ILE A 35 -2.84 7.95 4.60
N LEU A 36 -1.88 7.61 5.45
CA LEU A 36 -0.63 8.36 5.57
C LEU A 36 0.38 7.88 4.52
N PRO A 37 0.84 8.75 3.61
CA PRO A 37 1.75 8.35 2.52
C PRO A 37 3.14 7.92 3.01
N VAL A 38 3.45 8.13 4.28
CA VAL A 38 4.75 7.80 4.89
C VAL A 38 4.86 6.33 5.31
N LEU A 39 3.73 5.71 5.66
CA LEU A 39 3.71 4.35 6.20
C LEU A 39 3.32 3.32 5.14
N PRO A 40 4.01 2.18 5.09
CA PRO A 40 3.65 1.09 4.17
C PRO A 40 2.44 0.30 4.71
N GLY A 41 1.22 0.92 4.67
CA GLY A 41 0.01 0.40 5.30
C GLY A 41 -0.31 -1.06 4.95
N HIS A 42 -0.25 -1.44 3.67
CA HIS A 42 -0.51 -2.82 3.24
C HIS A 42 0.52 -3.82 3.79
N LEU A 43 1.79 -3.41 3.94
CA LEU A 43 2.80 -4.25 4.56
C LEU A 43 2.48 -4.48 6.04
N ILE A 44 2.01 -3.45 6.75
CA ILE A 44 1.58 -3.57 8.16
C ILE A 44 0.37 -4.51 8.26
N LEU A 45 -0.61 -4.43 7.33
CA LEU A 45 -1.74 -5.35 7.28
C LEU A 45 -1.29 -6.80 7.05
N LEU A 46 -0.32 -7.02 6.17
CA LEU A 46 0.25 -8.35 5.95
C LEU A 46 1.00 -8.85 7.19
N ILE A 47 1.78 -7.98 7.84
CA ILE A 47 2.46 -8.29 9.11
C ILE A 47 1.43 -8.63 10.20
N ALA A 48 0.28 -7.95 10.25
CA ALA A 48 -0.78 -8.25 11.20
C ALA A 48 -1.28 -9.69 11.05
N ALA A 49 -1.53 -10.14 9.81
CA ALA A 49 -1.95 -11.51 9.52
C ALA A 49 -0.86 -12.54 9.89
N VAL A 50 0.40 -12.24 9.57
CA VAL A 50 1.54 -13.11 9.94
C VAL A 50 1.69 -13.19 11.45
N ALA A 51 1.65 -12.05 12.16
CA ALA A 51 1.75 -11.99 13.61
C ALA A 51 0.60 -12.77 14.28
N HIS A 52 -0.63 -12.61 13.79
CA HIS A 52 -1.79 -13.36 14.27
C HIS A 52 -1.56 -14.87 14.19
N ARG A 53 -1.10 -15.35 13.03
CA ARG A 53 -0.82 -16.77 12.83
C ARG A 53 0.35 -17.27 13.68
N LEU A 54 1.40 -16.47 13.87
CA LEU A 54 2.53 -16.84 14.71
C LEU A 54 2.16 -16.93 16.17
N MET A 55 1.29 -16.03 16.66
CA MET A 55 0.85 -16.01 18.06
C MET A 55 -0.14 -17.12 18.41
N LEU A 56 -1.08 -17.45 17.52
CA LEU A 56 -2.13 -18.43 17.77
C LEU A 56 -1.83 -19.82 17.20
N GLY A 57 -0.79 -19.94 16.36
CA GLY A 57 -0.47 -21.17 15.68
C GLY A 57 -1.39 -21.45 14.49
N ARG A 58 -1.17 -22.59 13.82
CA ARG A 58 -1.87 -22.93 12.58
C ARG A 58 -3.37 -23.17 12.81
N GLU A 59 -3.71 -23.88 13.87
CA GLU A 59 -5.09 -24.28 14.19
C GLU A 59 -5.86 -23.15 14.91
N GLY A 60 -5.19 -22.43 15.80
CA GLY A 60 -5.83 -21.37 16.58
C GLY A 60 -6.05 -20.07 15.83
N SER A 61 -5.33 -19.82 14.73
CA SER A 61 -5.44 -18.57 13.98
C SER A 61 -6.58 -18.56 12.95
N GLY A 62 -7.10 -19.71 12.55
CA GLY A 62 -8.06 -19.82 11.43
C GLY A 62 -7.48 -19.52 10.05
N LEU A 63 -6.33 -18.84 9.96
CA LEU A 63 -5.74 -18.39 8.69
C LEU A 63 -5.15 -19.54 7.87
N ALA A 64 -5.64 -19.71 6.65
CA ALA A 64 -5.08 -20.63 5.68
C ALA A 64 -3.76 -20.10 5.08
N TRP A 65 -2.86 -20.99 4.62
CA TRP A 65 -1.59 -20.56 4.02
C TRP A 65 -1.77 -19.73 2.73
N TRP A 66 -2.80 -20.03 1.97
CA TRP A 66 -3.11 -19.33 0.71
C TRP A 66 -3.61 -17.91 0.91
N SER A 67 -4.16 -17.59 2.10
CA SER A 67 -4.56 -16.22 2.44
C SER A 67 -3.40 -15.24 2.44
N PHE A 68 -2.21 -15.70 2.81
CA PHE A 68 -1.00 -14.88 2.68
C PHE A 68 -0.67 -14.56 1.22
N LEU A 69 -0.93 -15.51 0.30
CA LEU A 69 -0.78 -15.25 -1.14
C LEU A 69 -1.79 -14.22 -1.64
N VAL A 70 -3.05 -14.31 -1.19
CA VAL A 70 -4.08 -13.32 -1.55
C VAL A 70 -3.72 -11.94 -1.00
N LEU A 71 -3.35 -11.85 0.28
CA LEU A 71 -2.95 -10.59 0.90
C LEU A 71 -1.71 -9.99 0.22
N ALA A 72 -0.72 -10.81 -0.11
CA ALA A 72 0.47 -10.38 -0.85
C ALA A 72 0.14 -9.93 -2.27
N ALA A 73 -0.77 -10.62 -2.96
CA ALA A 73 -1.23 -10.23 -4.29
C ALA A 73 -1.99 -8.90 -4.25
N LEU A 74 -2.90 -8.71 -3.28
CA LEU A 74 -3.60 -7.44 -3.09
C LEU A 74 -2.63 -6.29 -2.79
N MET A 75 -1.62 -6.54 -1.95
CA MET A 75 -0.56 -5.57 -1.68
C MET A 75 0.21 -5.21 -2.95
N ALA A 76 0.62 -6.20 -3.76
CA ALA A 76 1.36 -5.97 -5.00
C ALA A 76 0.52 -5.20 -6.03
N ILE A 77 -0.76 -5.56 -6.20
CA ILE A 77 -1.70 -4.87 -7.08
C ILE A 77 -1.86 -3.41 -6.64
N SER A 78 -2.09 -3.19 -5.34
CA SER A 78 -2.21 -1.84 -4.80
C SER A 78 -0.97 -0.99 -5.06
N GLN A 79 0.21 -1.56 -4.85
CA GLN A 79 1.47 -0.88 -5.09
C GLN A 79 1.66 -0.53 -6.57
N ALA A 80 1.33 -1.46 -7.47
CA ALA A 80 1.38 -1.20 -8.92
C ALA A 80 0.41 -0.07 -9.33
N ILE A 81 -0.81 -0.05 -8.80
CA ILE A 81 -1.79 1.01 -9.06
C ILE A 81 -1.29 2.35 -8.50
N GLU A 82 -0.73 2.38 -7.29
CA GLU A 82 -0.19 3.59 -6.68
C GLU A 82 0.89 4.24 -7.56
N PHE A 83 1.84 3.47 -8.07
CA PHE A 83 2.88 3.98 -8.96
C PHE A 83 2.35 4.37 -10.35
N ALA A 84 1.38 3.63 -10.88
CA ALA A 84 0.80 3.91 -12.19
C ALA A 84 -0.17 5.10 -12.18
N SER A 85 -0.76 5.42 -11.04
CA SER A 85 -1.83 6.42 -10.91
C SER A 85 -1.38 7.83 -11.28
N GLY A 86 -0.17 8.23 -10.90
CA GLY A 86 0.43 9.52 -11.29
C GLY A 86 0.64 9.61 -12.81
N ALA A 87 1.14 8.54 -13.43
CA ALA A 87 1.31 8.46 -14.87
C ALA A 87 -0.02 8.49 -15.63
N ALA A 88 -1.04 7.79 -15.12
CA ALA A 88 -2.40 7.81 -15.68
C ALA A 88 -3.03 9.19 -15.58
N GLY A 89 -2.90 9.87 -14.43
CA GLY A 89 -3.36 11.23 -14.24
C GLY A 89 -2.69 12.22 -15.18
N THR A 90 -1.38 12.11 -15.39
CA THR A 90 -0.64 12.90 -16.38
C THR A 90 -1.26 12.77 -17.78
N ARG A 91 -1.54 11.52 -18.21
CA ARG A 91 -2.16 11.24 -19.52
C ARG A 91 -3.57 11.80 -19.62
N TRP A 92 -4.37 11.68 -18.60
CA TRP A 92 -5.75 12.18 -18.56
C TRP A 92 -5.81 13.71 -18.72
N PHE A 93 -4.83 14.43 -18.17
CA PHE A 93 -4.72 15.89 -18.29
C PHE A 93 -3.95 16.34 -19.56
N GLY A 94 -3.88 15.48 -20.59
CA GLY A 94 -3.31 15.81 -21.88
C GLY A 94 -1.78 15.76 -21.93
N GLY A 95 -1.14 15.11 -20.97
CA GLY A 95 0.28 14.84 -20.98
C GLY A 95 0.67 13.78 -22.01
N THR A 96 1.94 13.81 -22.44
CA THR A 96 2.50 12.87 -23.39
C THR A 96 2.89 11.54 -22.74
N LYS A 97 3.35 10.59 -23.54
CA LYS A 97 3.93 9.33 -23.02
C LYS A 97 5.18 9.60 -22.18
N TRP A 98 5.96 10.59 -22.56
CA TRP A 98 7.16 10.99 -21.84
C TRP A 98 6.83 11.69 -20.52
N GLY A 99 5.79 12.54 -20.51
CA GLY A 99 5.25 13.10 -19.26
C GLY A 99 4.77 12.02 -18.29
N ALA A 100 4.07 10.99 -18.79
CA ALA A 100 3.63 9.86 -17.98
C ALA A 100 4.82 9.03 -17.44
N LEU A 101 5.83 8.76 -18.27
CA LEU A 101 7.07 8.11 -17.83
C LEU A 101 7.81 8.98 -16.80
N GLY A 102 7.87 10.29 -17.01
CA GLY A 102 8.45 11.23 -16.06
C GLY A 102 7.72 11.21 -14.72
N ALA A 103 6.38 11.19 -14.73
CA ALA A 103 5.58 11.04 -13.52
C ALA A 103 5.88 9.74 -12.78
N PHE A 104 5.96 8.63 -13.50
CA PHE A 104 6.28 7.32 -12.94
C PHE A 104 7.67 7.29 -12.28
N VAL A 105 8.70 7.72 -13.02
CA VAL A 105 10.07 7.81 -12.49
C VAL A 105 10.14 8.80 -11.33
N GLY A 106 9.45 9.93 -11.43
CA GLY A 106 9.34 10.93 -10.38
C GLY A 106 8.69 10.36 -9.12
N SER A 107 7.68 9.49 -9.25
CA SER A 107 7.06 8.79 -8.10
C SER A 107 8.07 7.89 -7.39
N LEU A 108 8.87 7.13 -8.15
CA LEU A 108 9.91 6.26 -7.59
C LEU A 108 10.99 7.05 -6.85
N VAL A 109 11.46 8.15 -7.44
CA VAL A 109 12.46 9.02 -6.79
C VAL A 109 11.84 9.75 -5.60
N GLY A 110 10.60 10.22 -5.74
CA GLY A 110 9.88 10.93 -4.68
C GLY A 110 9.64 10.07 -3.43
N MET A 111 9.59 8.75 -3.57
CA MET A 111 9.46 7.83 -2.45
C MET A 111 10.60 7.96 -1.42
N PHE A 112 11.78 8.41 -1.83
CA PHE A 112 12.91 8.65 -0.92
C PHE A 112 12.79 9.97 -0.13
N PHE A 113 11.85 10.84 -0.49
CA PHE A 113 11.64 12.16 0.12
C PHE A 113 10.25 12.30 0.75
N LEU A 114 9.73 11.24 1.34
CA LEU A 114 8.42 11.23 1.99
C LEU A 114 8.32 12.28 3.12
N PRO A 115 7.12 12.87 3.32
CA PRO A 115 5.87 12.67 2.57
C PRO A 115 5.74 13.56 1.32
N VAL A 116 6.53 14.61 1.22
CA VAL A 116 6.42 15.66 0.19
C VAL A 116 6.77 15.13 -1.19
N GLY A 117 7.76 14.25 -1.26
CA GLY A 117 8.24 13.65 -2.50
C GLY A 117 7.20 12.82 -3.24
N LEU A 118 6.23 12.25 -2.52
CA LEU A 118 5.17 11.46 -3.15
C LEU A 118 4.27 12.29 -4.07
N LEU A 119 4.07 13.56 -3.78
CA LEU A 119 3.29 14.49 -4.60
C LEU A 119 4.18 15.29 -5.55
N LEU A 120 5.30 15.80 -5.03
CA LEU A 120 6.23 16.61 -5.85
C LEU A 120 7.02 15.76 -6.85
N GLY A 121 7.29 14.49 -6.54
CA GLY A 121 8.01 13.60 -7.43
C GLY A 121 7.32 13.41 -8.79
N PRO A 122 6.09 12.89 -8.83
CA PRO A 122 5.36 12.73 -10.09
C PRO A 122 5.07 14.05 -10.77
N LEU A 123 4.79 15.14 -10.02
CA LEU A 123 4.59 16.47 -10.57
C LEU A 123 5.84 16.97 -11.30
N ALA A 124 6.96 17.01 -10.60
CA ALA A 124 8.22 17.48 -11.16
C ALA A 124 8.70 16.58 -12.30
N GLY A 125 8.59 15.26 -12.14
CA GLY A 125 8.96 14.29 -13.16
C GLY A 125 8.15 14.46 -14.44
N ALA A 126 6.83 14.62 -14.34
CA ALA A 126 5.97 14.90 -15.50
C ALA A 126 6.36 16.20 -16.18
N MET A 127 6.50 17.29 -15.41
CA MET A 127 6.85 18.61 -15.97
C MET A 127 8.21 18.61 -16.66
N VAL A 128 9.21 18.04 -16.01
CA VAL A 128 10.58 17.97 -16.58
C VAL A 128 10.57 17.18 -17.89
N ALA A 129 9.91 16.02 -17.91
CA ALA A 129 9.83 15.21 -19.13
C ALA A 129 9.09 15.93 -20.27
N GLU A 130 7.99 16.63 -19.98
CA GLU A 130 7.25 17.41 -20.98
C GLU A 130 8.06 18.57 -21.54
N ILE A 131 8.83 19.27 -20.70
CA ILE A 131 9.64 20.43 -21.13
C ILE A 131 10.91 19.96 -21.85
N VAL A 132 11.64 18.99 -21.30
CA VAL A 132 12.98 18.62 -21.80
C VAL A 132 12.88 17.70 -23.01
N VAL A 133 12.00 16.69 -22.96
CA VAL A 133 11.90 15.66 -24.00
C VAL A 133 10.95 16.10 -25.11
N GLU A 134 9.75 16.55 -24.75
CA GLU A 134 8.71 16.93 -25.70
C GLU A 134 8.79 18.41 -26.12
N LYS A 135 9.69 19.19 -25.52
CA LYS A 135 9.89 20.62 -25.80
C LYS A 135 8.59 21.44 -25.70
N ARG A 136 7.68 21.03 -24.83
CA ARG A 136 6.42 21.72 -24.59
C ARG A 136 6.61 23.02 -23.82
N HIS A 137 5.71 23.96 -24.07
CA HIS A 137 5.66 25.18 -23.26
C HIS A 137 5.35 24.87 -21.78
N PRO A 138 5.83 25.70 -20.82
CA PRO A 138 5.64 25.46 -19.39
C PRO A 138 4.18 25.34 -18.96
N LYS A 139 3.23 26.03 -19.62
CA LYS A 139 1.80 25.96 -19.26
C LYS A 139 1.19 24.55 -19.49
N PRO A 140 1.27 23.93 -20.68
CA PRO A 140 0.82 22.55 -20.86
C PRO A 140 1.56 21.54 -19.98
N ALA A 141 2.88 21.74 -19.75
CA ALA A 141 3.65 20.90 -18.86
C ALA A 141 3.17 20.98 -17.40
N ALA A 142 2.80 22.18 -16.92
CA ALA A 142 2.23 22.35 -15.59
C ALA A 142 0.87 21.66 -15.46
N VAL A 143 0.02 21.73 -16.48
CA VAL A 143 -1.29 21.04 -16.47
C VAL A 143 -1.11 19.52 -16.38
N SER A 144 -0.17 18.95 -17.14
CA SER A 144 0.13 17.52 -17.06
C SER A 144 0.74 17.13 -15.70
N GLY A 145 1.56 18.00 -15.13
CA GLY A 145 2.10 17.84 -13.76
C GLY A 145 0.99 17.87 -12.69
N ILE A 146 0.03 18.80 -12.77
CA ILE A 146 -1.14 18.79 -11.89
C ILE A 146 -1.95 17.50 -12.06
N GLY A 147 -2.10 17.04 -13.30
CA GLY A 147 -2.73 15.75 -13.60
C GLY A 147 -2.07 14.59 -12.89
N SER A 148 -0.73 14.59 -12.79
CA SER A 148 -0.01 13.55 -12.05
C SER A 148 -0.35 13.55 -10.56
N VAL A 149 -0.49 14.73 -9.94
CA VAL A 149 -0.89 14.88 -8.54
C VAL A 149 -2.31 14.36 -8.32
N VAL A 150 -3.25 14.75 -9.19
CA VAL A 150 -4.65 14.26 -9.12
C VAL A 150 -4.70 12.74 -9.26
N GLY A 151 -3.92 12.18 -10.20
CA GLY A 151 -3.79 10.73 -10.36
C GLY A 151 -3.24 10.06 -9.10
N THR A 152 -2.19 10.61 -8.51
CA THR A 152 -1.60 10.10 -7.26
C THR A 152 -2.61 10.11 -6.12
N LEU A 153 -3.37 11.20 -5.97
CA LEU A 153 -4.44 11.28 -4.96
C LEU A 153 -5.54 10.24 -5.19
N ALA A 154 -5.94 10.02 -6.45
CA ALA A 154 -6.86 8.95 -6.81
C ALA A 154 -6.31 7.56 -6.46
N GLY A 155 -5.01 7.33 -6.70
CA GLY A 155 -4.30 6.11 -6.30
C GLY A 155 -4.34 5.88 -4.78
N MET A 156 -4.25 6.94 -3.97
CA MET A 156 -4.38 6.84 -2.50
C MET A 156 -5.78 6.36 -2.09
N ILE A 157 -6.84 6.79 -2.77
CA ILE A 157 -8.20 6.31 -2.50
C ILE A 157 -8.30 4.81 -2.81
N VAL A 158 -7.76 4.38 -3.95
CA VAL A 158 -7.73 2.96 -4.31
C VAL A 158 -6.93 2.15 -3.30
N LYS A 159 -5.81 2.68 -2.82
CA LYS A 159 -5.00 2.09 -1.75
C LYS A 159 -5.81 1.85 -0.48
N LEU A 160 -6.62 2.83 -0.07
CA LEU A 160 -7.48 2.70 1.10
C LEU A 160 -8.54 1.61 0.91
N VAL A 161 -9.17 1.56 -0.26
CA VAL A 161 -10.17 0.53 -0.60
C VAL A 161 -9.54 -0.87 -0.55
N ILE A 162 -8.36 -1.05 -1.16
CA ILE A 162 -7.67 -2.35 -1.15
C ILE A 162 -7.25 -2.71 0.29
N GLY A 163 -6.77 -1.76 1.09
CA GLY A 163 -6.49 -1.98 2.51
C GLY A 163 -7.71 -2.45 3.29
N GLY A 164 -8.88 -1.86 3.03
CA GLY A 164 -10.17 -2.32 3.58
C GLY A 164 -10.51 -3.75 3.13
N LEU A 165 -10.31 -4.08 1.86
CA LEU A 165 -10.51 -5.44 1.33
C LEU A 165 -9.57 -6.46 1.99
N MET A 166 -8.32 -6.10 2.25
CA MET A 166 -7.37 -6.96 2.97
C MET A 166 -7.86 -7.27 4.39
N ILE A 167 -8.42 -6.26 5.09
CA ILE A 167 -8.98 -6.45 6.44
C ILE A 167 -10.23 -7.35 6.39
N VAL A 168 -11.13 -7.10 5.45
CA VAL A 168 -12.32 -7.94 5.24
C VAL A 168 -11.91 -9.37 4.94
N TRP A 169 -10.95 -9.57 4.04
CA TRP A 169 -10.42 -10.89 3.72
C TRP A 169 -9.84 -11.59 4.96
N PHE A 170 -9.04 -10.88 5.75
CA PHE A 170 -8.48 -11.39 6.99
C PHE A 170 -9.59 -11.93 7.92
N PHE A 171 -10.63 -11.13 8.15
CA PHE A 171 -11.73 -11.56 9.03
C PHE A 171 -12.56 -12.70 8.43
N LEU A 172 -12.79 -12.70 7.12
CA LEU A 172 -13.48 -13.81 6.47
C LEU A 172 -12.74 -15.13 6.66
N ASP A 173 -11.43 -15.14 6.46
CA ASP A 173 -10.62 -16.36 6.58
C ASP A 173 -10.50 -16.83 8.03
N VAL A 174 -10.43 -15.91 9.00
CA VAL A 174 -10.33 -16.25 10.42
C VAL A 174 -11.62 -16.84 10.96
N PHE A 175 -12.79 -16.39 10.49
CA PHE A 175 -14.08 -16.78 11.04
C PHE A 175 -14.84 -17.81 10.21
N TRP A 176 -14.39 -18.13 9.00
CA TRP A 176 -15.02 -19.10 8.10
C TRP A 176 -14.11 -20.30 7.87
#